data_2fae897db4ce046c9469d65639daa463
#
_entry.id   2fae897db4ce046c9469d65639daa463
#
_cell.length_a   1.000
_cell.length_b   1.000
_cell.length_c   1.000
_cell.angle_alpha   90.00
_cell.angle_beta   90.00
_cell.angle_gamma   90.00
#
_symmetry.space_group_name_H-M   'P 1'
#
loop_
_entity.id
_entity.type
_entity.pdbx_description
1 polymer ?
#
loop_
_entity_poly.entity_id
_entity_poly.type
_entity_poly.pdbx_seq_one_letter_code
_entity_poly.pdbx_strand_id
1 'polypeptide(L)'
;MAKKLNYFFLLISVLIFVSSPSFADPYKKLSEYKFFDDLKNQIPSKDTIPYRIANPLFSDYSYKFRFVHFPNNKFANYNFDTVFDFPVGSTIIKTFAYPIDERYLEKGFKLLETRLLIKKENGWVPLSYIWDKKNEDAKIKYTGHTFNLTWINKVGLERSLRYRAPNVNQCKTCHEVNDKIKPIGPKGRNMNVIFDYSEGKFNQIKYWENKGLLKNIPNNLNSNPAIWDNKNYHINDRARSYLDANCAHCHRVGGSASNSGFYLDLKEKDPVTLGILKTPVAAGRGSGGLKYIINPGKAEESILLYRMDSIDPGVMMPELSRNLKHAEAIPIIEDWINQLD
;
A
#
# COMPACT_ATOMS: atom_id res chain seq x y z
N MET A 1 66.91 52.07 -19.72
CA MET A 1 65.51 52.01 -20.21
C MET A 1 65.10 50.60 -20.29
N ALA A 2 64.37 50.09 -19.27
CA ALA A 2 63.90 48.73 -19.21
C ALA A 2 62.37 48.72 -19.47
N LYS A 3 61.97 48.12 -20.57
CA LYS A 3 60.53 47.89 -20.89
C LYS A 3 59.95 46.77 -20.04
N LYS A 4 58.98 47.12 -19.18
CA LYS A 4 58.14 46.11 -18.46
C LYS A 4 57.14 45.56 -19.43
N LEU A 5 57.14 44.21 -19.60
CA LEU A 5 56.17 43.44 -20.36
C LEU A 5 55.07 42.95 -19.37
N ASN A 6 53.86 43.51 -19.49
CA ASN A 6 52.71 43.05 -18.70
C ASN A 6 52.10 41.86 -19.38
N TYR A 7 52.14 40.67 -18.70
CA TYR A 7 51.36 39.47 -19.09
C TYR A 7 49.99 39.59 -18.44
N PHE A 8 48.99 39.72 -19.29
CA PHE A 8 47.57 39.63 -18.88
C PHE A 8 47.16 38.16 -18.98
N PHE A 9 47.04 37.50 -17.83
CA PHE A 9 46.48 36.13 -17.76
C PHE A 9 44.98 36.20 -17.86
N LEU A 10 44.40 35.72 -18.98
CA LEU A 10 43.00 35.55 -19.19
C LEU A 10 42.60 34.20 -18.54
N LEU A 11 41.98 34.22 -17.36
CA LEU A 11 41.37 33.06 -16.72
C LEU A 11 40.05 32.73 -17.44
N ILE A 12 40.08 31.76 -18.34
CA ILE A 12 38.85 31.15 -18.92
C ILE A 12 38.29 30.20 -17.89
N SER A 13 37.25 30.62 -17.16
CA SER A 13 36.43 29.76 -16.32
C SER A 13 35.54 28.90 -17.22
N VAL A 14 35.89 27.61 -17.40
CA VAL A 14 35.01 26.63 -18.01
C VAL A 14 33.92 26.30 -17.03
N LEU A 15 32.74 26.87 -17.22
CA LEU A 15 31.50 26.43 -16.54
C LEU A 15 31.13 25.04 -17.07
N ILE A 16 31.50 24.00 -16.32
CA ILE A 16 30.98 22.67 -16.55
C ILE A 16 29.51 22.68 -16.12
N PHE A 17 28.61 22.79 -17.08
CA PHE A 17 27.21 22.48 -16.87
C PHE A 17 27.08 20.98 -16.60
N VAL A 18 27.06 20.60 -15.33
CA VAL A 18 26.59 19.28 -14.93
C VAL A 18 25.09 19.28 -15.22
N SER A 19 24.69 18.76 -16.38
CA SER A 19 23.30 18.48 -16.68
C SER A 19 22.82 17.46 -15.66
N SER A 20 21.98 17.89 -14.72
CA SER A 20 21.21 16.95 -13.88
C SER A 20 20.48 16.00 -14.81
N PRO A 21 20.50 14.67 -14.57
CA PRO A 21 19.80 13.73 -15.42
C PRO A 21 18.32 14.15 -15.48
N SER A 22 17.87 14.54 -16.65
CA SER A 22 16.47 14.84 -16.94
C SER A 22 15.66 13.60 -16.58
N PHE A 23 14.81 13.70 -15.55
CA PHE A 23 13.82 12.66 -15.27
C PHE A 23 12.91 12.60 -16.49
N ALA A 24 13.00 11.53 -17.26
CA ALA A 24 12.04 11.31 -18.33
C ALA A 24 10.63 11.40 -17.75
N ASP A 25 9.79 12.22 -18.38
CA ASP A 25 8.38 12.36 -17.98
C ASP A 25 7.71 11.00 -17.93
N PRO A 26 6.80 10.75 -16.96
CA PRO A 26 6.07 9.51 -16.92
C PRO A 26 5.22 9.36 -18.18
N TYR A 27 5.11 8.14 -18.69
CA TYR A 27 4.27 7.85 -19.84
C TYR A 27 2.82 8.32 -19.61
N LYS A 28 2.18 8.78 -20.67
CA LYS A 28 0.79 9.28 -20.62
C LYS A 28 -0.22 8.14 -20.48
N LYS A 29 0.09 6.97 -21.03
CA LYS A 29 -0.73 5.76 -20.98
C LYS A 29 -0.02 4.64 -20.25
N LEU A 30 -0.81 3.78 -19.58
CA LEU A 30 -0.28 2.63 -18.86
C LEU A 30 0.32 1.59 -19.82
N SER A 31 -0.27 1.41 -21.01
CA SER A 31 0.20 0.50 -22.05
C SER A 31 1.63 0.78 -22.52
N GLU A 32 2.10 2.03 -22.43
CA GLU A 32 3.44 2.44 -22.88
C GLU A 32 4.56 1.85 -22.03
N TYR A 33 4.27 1.43 -20.78
CA TYR A 33 5.22 0.74 -19.90
C TYR A 33 5.46 -0.73 -20.27
N LYS A 34 4.57 -1.33 -21.05
CA LYS A 34 4.64 -2.76 -21.45
C LYS A 34 4.75 -3.74 -20.28
N PHE A 35 4.11 -3.42 -19.15
CA PHE A 35 4.05 -4.31 -17.99
C PHE A 35 3.18 -5.55 -18.22
N PHE A 36 2.32 -5.53 -19.22
CA PHE A 36 1.33 -6.57 -19.48
C PHE A 36 1.38 -6.98 -20.95
N ASP A 37 1.26 -8.27 -21.21
CA ASP A 37 1.03 -8.83 -22.53
C ASP A 37 -0.44 -8.66 -22.94
N ASP A 38 -1.36 -8.77 -21.95
CA ASP A 38 -2.77 -8.38 -22.10
C ASP A 38 -3.14 -7.43 -20.95
N LEU A 39 -3.17 -6.16 -21.29
CA LEU A 39 -3.41 -5.10 -20.32
C LEU A 39 -4.81 -5.18 -19.70
N LYS A 40 -5.83 -5.45 -20.52
CA LYS A 40 -7.24 -5.53 -20.11
C LYS A 40 -7.49 -6.67 -19.13
N ASN A 41 -6.91 -7.83 -19.40
CA ASN A 41 -7.07 -9.01 -18.57
C ASN A 41 -5.99 -9.11 -17.48
N GLN A 42 -5.15 -8.10 -17.33
CA GLN A 42 -4.07 -8.03 -16.34
C GLN A 42 -3.11 -9.23 -16.43
N ILE A 43 -2.83 -9.73 -17.67
CA ILE A 43 -1.87 -10.79 -17.91
C ILE A 43 -0.48 -10.15 -17.97
N PRO A 44 0.42 -10.45 -17.02
CA PRO A 44 1.70 -9.77 -16.93
C PRO A 44 2.66 -10.21 -18.05
N SER A 45 3.52 -9.28 -18.48
CA SER A 45 4.67 -9.59 -19.34
C SER A 45 5.74 -10.40 -18.56
N LYS A 46 6.71 -10.98 -19.28
CA LYS A 46 7.74 -11.86 -18.73
C LYS A 46 8.54 -11.27 -17.54
N ASP A 47 8.74 -9.93 -17.55
CA ASP A 47 9.52 -9.24 -16.51
C ASP A 47 8.63 -8.66 -15.38
N THR A 48 7.35 -9.00 -15.41
CA THR A 48 6.35 -8.56 -14.44
C THR A 48 5.75 -9.78 -13.73
N ILE A 49 5.92 -9.86 -12.42
CA ILE A 49 5.50 -11.01 -11.64
C ILE A 49 4.29 -10.66 -10.75
N PRO A 50 3.21 -11.45 -10.78
CA PRO A 50 2.08 -11.27 -9.90
C PRO A 50 2.40 -11.74 -8.49
N TYR A 51 1.73 -11.12 -7.49
CA TYR A 51 1.83 -11.54 -6.09
C TYR A 51 0.56 -11.22 -5.31
N ARG A 52 0.41 -11.90 -4.17
CA ARG A 52 -0.60 -11.58 -3.15
C ARG A 52 0.05 -11.31 -1.80
N ILE A 53 -0.70 -10.73 -0.90
CA ILE A 53 -0.28 -10.51 0.49
C ILE A 53 -1.26 -11.21 1.44
N ALA A 54 -0.74 -11.67 2.58
CA ALA A 54 -1.50 -12.44 3.56
C ALA A 54 -2.70 -11.67 4.12
N ASN A 55 -2.46 -10.43 4.58
CA ASN A 55 -3.49 -9.55 5.11
C ASN A 55 -3.58 -8.28 4.24
N PRO A 56 -4.52 -8.22 3.27
CA PRO A 56 -4.65 -7.07 2.40
C PRO A 56 -5.29 -5.88 3.12
N LEU A 57 -4.79 -4.68 2.82
CA LEU A 57 -5.42 -3.42 3.23
C LEU A 57 -6.83 -3.33 2.64
N PHE A 58 -7.81 -3.03 3.48
CA PHE A 58 -9.19 -2.76 3.07
C PHE A 58 -9.28 -1.47 2.25
N SER A 59 -10.05 -1.47 1.19
CA SER A 59 -10.47 -0.29 0.42
C SER A 59 -11.76 -0.59 -0.31
N ASP A 60 -12.87 -0.38 0.38
CA ASP A 60 -14.23 -0.45 -0.17
C ASP A 60 -14.54 -1.77 -0.91
N TYR A 61 -14.06 -2.91 -0.42
CA TYR A 61 -14.22 -4.24 -1.05
C TYR A 61 -13.63 -4.36 -2.47
N SER A 62 -12.80 -3.41 -2.92
CA SER A 62 -12.19 -3.49 -4.24
C SER A 62 -11.27 -4.71 -4.34
N TYR A 63 -11.35 -5.39 -5.47
CA TYR A 63 -10.37 -6.40 -5.88
C TYR A 63 -9.04 -5.70 -6.20
N LYS A 64 -7.92 -6.37 -5.92
CA LYS A 64 -6.59 -5.75 -6.12
C LYS A 64 -5.65 -6.73 -6.80
N PHE A 65 -5.39 -6.48 -8.07
CA PHE A 65 -4.29 -7.14 -8.76
C PHE A 65 -2.98 -6.46 -8.37
N ARG A 66 -1.95 -7.25 -8.09
CA ARG A 66 -0.64 -6.76 -7.65
C ARG A 66 0.46 -7.42 -8.42
N PHE A 67 1.40 -6.59 -8.88
CA PHE A 67 2.55 -7.07 -9.63
C PHE A 67 3.79 -6.28 -9.24
N VAL A 68 4.96 -6.88 -9.51
CA VAL A 68 6.23 -6.18 -9.51
C VAL A 68 6.88 -6.38 -10.87
N HIS A 69 7.27 -5.29 -11.49
CA HIS A 69 8.13 -5.31 -12.67
C HIS A 69 9.58 -5.13 -12.23
N PHE A 70 10.46 -6.02 -12.70
CA PHE A 70 11.89 -5.97 -12.44
C PHE A 70 12.65 -5.50 -13.69
N PRO A 71 13.68 -4.65 -13.53
CA PRO A 71 14.63 -4.40 -14.61
C PRO A 71 15.37 -5.70 -14.97
N ASN A 72 15.75 -5.83 -16.25
CA ASN A 72 16.46 -7.01 -16.74
C ASN A 72 17.67 -7.37 -15.87
N ASN A 73 17.78 -8.64 -15.50
CA ASN A 73 18.88 -9.21 -14.70
C ASN A 73 19.08 -8.54 -13.32
N LYS A 74 18.03 -7.93 -12.75
CA LYS A 74 18.07 -7.35 -11.41
C LYS A 74 17.18 -8.16 -10.46
N PHE A 75 17.48 -8.05 -9.18
CA PHE A 75 16.78 -8.73 -8.09
C PHE A 75 16.58 -7.77 -6.92
N ALA A 76 15.63 -8.09 -6.05
CA ALA A 76 15.45 -7.43 -4.77
C ALA A 76 16.17 -8.21 -3.66
N ASN A 77 16.51 -7.52 -2.56
CA ASN A 77 16.96 -8.17 -1.34
C ASN A 77 15.78 -8.34 -0.37
N TYR A 78 15.75 -9.52 0.26
CA TYR A 78 14.72 -9.86 1.23
C TYR A 78 14.79 -8.95 2.46
N ASN A 79 13.62 -8.56 2.94
CA ASN A 79 13.44 -7.94 4.25
C ASN A 79 12.16 -8.50 4.88
N PHE A 80 12.22 -8.89 6.14
CA PHE A 80 11.07 -9.49 6.82
C PHE A 80 9.98 -8.44 7.13
N ASP A 81 10.37 -7.29 7.66
CA ASP A 81 9.45 -6.30 8.25
C ASP A 81 9.15 -5.09 7.35
N THR A 82 10.10 -4.74 6.50
CA THR A 82 9.97 -3.61 5.57
C THR A 82 9.85 -4.09 4.15
N VAL A 83 9.47 -3.20 3.23
CA VAL A 83 9.47 -3.51 1.80
C VAL A 83 10.83 -4.08 1.39
N PHE A 84 10.83 -5.08 0.51
CA PHE A 84 12.05 -5.61 -0.08
C PHE A 84 12.91 -4.48 -0.68
N ASP A 85 14.23 -4.63 -0.59
CA ASP A 85 15.12 -3.64 -1.20
C ASP A 85 15.21 -3.88 -2.71
N PHE A 86 14.37 -3.14 -3.44
CA PHE A 86 14.25 -3.22 -4.88
C PHE A 86 15.32 -2.38 -5.58
N PRO A 87 15.88 -2.85 -6.70
CA PRO A 87 16.79 -2.07 -7.53
C PRO A 87 16.08 -0.90 -8.22
N VAL A 88 16.85 0.12 -8.57
CA VAL A 88 16.37 1.24 -9.38
C VAL A 88 15.80 0.72 -10.71
N GLY A 89 14.67 1.28 -11.14
CA GLY A 89 13.90 0.82 -12.29
C GLY A 89 12.79 -0.17 -11.97
N SER A 90 12.77 -0.77 -10.77
CA SER A 90 11.65 -1.62 -10.36
C SER A 90 10.36 -0.81 -10.21
N THR A 91 9.24 -1.44 -10.54
CA THR A 91 7.92 -0.83 -10.39
C THR A 91 6.98 -1.75 -9.64
N ILE A 92 6.41 -1.28 -8.54
CA ILE A 92 5.30 -1.95 -7.85
C ILE A 92 4.00 -1.45 -8.48
N ILE A 93 3.17 -2.38 -8.94
CA ILE A 93 1.94 -2.13 -9.70
C ILE A 93 0.75 -2.65 -8.92
N LYS A 94 -0.29 -1.83 -8.77
CA LYS A 94 -1.49 -2.21 -8.05
C LYS A 94 -2.73 -1.69 -8.78
N THR A 95 -3.49 -2.60 -9.39
CA THR A 95 -4.75 -2.28 -10.05
C THR A 95 -5.94 -2.54 -9.14
N PHE A 96 -6.80 -1.55 -8.99
CA PHE A 96 -8.05 -1.62 -8.24
C PHE A 96 -9.20 -1.88 -9.21
N ALA A 97 -10.00 -2.87 -8.88
CA ALA A 97 -11.08 -3.33 -9.74
C ALA A 97 -12.29 -3.79 -8.94
N TYR A 98 -13.43 -3.85 -9.60
CA TYR A 98 -14.61 -4.53 -9.06
C TYR A 98 -15.05 -5.62 -10.03
N PRO A 99 -15.34 -6.84 -9.54
CA PRO A 99 -15.96 -7.84 -10.40
C PRO A 99 -17.35 -7.35 -10.82
N ILE A 100 -17.79 -7.73 -11.99
CA ILE A 100 -19.16 -7.48 -12.44
C ILE A 100 -20.14 -8.17 -11.50
N ASP A 101 -19.79 -9.39 -11.10
CA ASP A 101 -20.55 -10.22 -10.16
C ASP A 101 -19.56 -11.04 -9.32
N GLU A 102 -19.53 -10.84 -7.99
CA GLU A 102 -18.59 -11.55 -7.09
C GLU A 102 -18.83 -13.07 -7.01
N ARG A 103 -19.99 -13.54 -7.44
CA ARG A 103 -20.31 -14.97 -7.49
C ARG A 103 -19.73 -15.65 -8.73
N TYR A 104 -19.40 -14.86 -9.77
CA TYR A 104 -18.98 -15.33 -11.09
C TYR A 104 -17.84 -14.44 -11.62
N LEU A 105 -16.62 -14.64 -11.10
CA LEU A 105 -15.45 -13.78 -11.43
C LEU A 105 -15.06 -13.89 -12.91
N GLU A 106 -15.43 -14.97 -13.58
CA GLU A 106 -15.24 -15.18 -15.02
C GLU A 106 -16.01 -14.18 -15.90
N LYS A 107 -17.04 -13.50 -15.36
CA LYS A 107 -17.72 -12.39 -16.04
C LYS A 107 -16.82 -11.16 -16.21
N GLY A 108 -15.65 -11.15 -15.53
CA GLY A 108 -14.63 -10.13 -15.63
C GLY A 108 -14.79 -9.00 -14.60
N PHE A 109 -13.95 -8.00 -14.80
CA PHE A 109 -13.75 -6.91 -13.84
C PHE A 109 -13.90 -5.55 -14.54
N LYS A 110 -14.44 -4.60 -13.80
CA LYS A 110 -14.35 -3.19 -14.12
C LYS A 110 -13.09 -2.63 -13.46
N LEU A 111 -12.06 -2.33 -14.25
CA LEU A 111 -10.84 -1.73 -13.78
C LEU A 111 -11.07 -0.24 -13.53
N LEU A 112 -10.59 0.30 -12.42
CA LEU A 112 -10.81 1.70 -12.04
C LEU A 112 -9.54 2.52 -12.12
N GLU A 113 -8.51 2.07 -11.41
CA GLU A 113 -7.21 2.75 -11.38
C GLU A 113 -6.07 1.74 -11.26
N THR A 114 -4.92 2.08 -11.81
CA THR A 114 -3.65 1.40 -11.57
C THR A 114 -2.67 2.39 -10.97
N ARG A 115 -2.19 2.08 -9.77
CA ARG A 115 -1.16 2.86 -9.08
C ARG A 115 0.20 2.21 -9.30
N LEU A 116 1.17 3.04 -9.64
CA LEU A 116 2.57 2.66 -9.77
C LEU A 116 3.37 3.31 -8.65
N LEU A 117 4.33 2.55 -8.10
CA LEU A 117 5.44 3.07 -7.33
C LEU A 117 6.71 2.69 -8.09
N ILE A 118 7.35 3.67 -8.72
CA ILE A 118 8.55 3.47 -9.55
C ILE A 118 9.77 3.82 -8.72
N LYS A 119 10.72 2.88 -8.57
CA LYS A 119 11.99 3.09 -7.88
C LYS A 119 12.93 3.90 -8.77
N LYS A 120 13.27 5.10 -8.33
CA LYS A 120 14.27 5.98 -8.94
C LYS A 120 15.49 6.11 -8.02
N GLU A 121 16.57 6.72 -8.49
CA GLU A 121 17.77 6.98 -7.70
C GLU A 121 17.46 7.70 -6.38
N ASN A 122 16.59 8.70 -6.42
CA ASN A 122 16.23 9.53 -5.27
C ASN A 122 15.04 8.98 -4.44
N GLY A 123 14.58 7.75 -4.70
CA GLY A 123 13.48 7.15 -3.95
C GLY A 123 12.35 6.63 -4.83
N TRP A 124 11.13 6.55 -4.28
CA TRP A 124 9.97 6.04 -4.96
C TRP A 124 9.09 7.18 -5.47
N VAL A 125 8.61 7.06 -6.71
CA VAL A 125 7.72 8.03 -7.35
C VAL A 125 6.34 7.41 -7.51
N PRO A 126 5.30 7.97 -6.85
CA PRO A 126 3.92 7.49 -6.98
C PRO A 126 3.26 8.08 -8.22
N LEU A 127 2.58 7.25 -9.00
CA LEU A 127 1.78 7.66 -10.16
C LEU A 127 0.42 6.95 -10.11
N SER A 128 -0.62 7.61 -10.61
CA SER A 128 -1.95 7.03 -10.74
C SER A 128 -2.44 7.12 -12.18
N TYR A 129 -2.96 6.00 -12.68
CA TYR A 129 -3.53 5.84 -14.01
C TYR A 129 -5.00 5.48 -13.86
N ILE A 130 -5.88 6.24 -14.51
CA ILE A 130 -7.32 6.05 -14.47
C ILE A 130 -7.75 5.32 -15.76
N TRP A 131 -8.44 4.20 -15.59
CA TRP A 131 -8.92 3.38 -16.68
C TRP A 131 -10.08 4.06 -17.43
N ASP A 132 -10.10 3.87 -18.74
CA ASP A 132 -11.23 4.27 -19.56
C ASP A 132 -12.45 3.36 -19.32
N LYS A 133 -13.62 3.78 -19.82
CA LYS A 133 -14.88 3.05 -19.62
C LYS A 133 -14.92 1.67 -20.27
N LYS A 134 -14.07 1.41 -21.27
CA LYS A 134 -14.01 0.13 -22.01
C LYS A 134 -12.95 -0.82 -21.47
N ASN A 135 -12.17 -0.40 -20.47
CA ASN A 135 -11.01 -1.11 -19.95
C ASN A 135 -9.94 -1.41 -21.04
N GLU A 136 -9.78 -0.52 -22.02
CA GLU A 136 -8.78 -0.71 -23.09
C GLU A 136 -7.41 -0.19 -22.65
N ASP A 137 -7.37 0.96 -21.94
CA ASP A 137 -6.14 1.54 -21.43
C ASP A 137 -6.42 2.45 -20.22
N ALA A 138 -5.37 2.87 -19.54
CA ALA A 138 -5.44 3.82 -18.45
C ALA A 138 -4.52 5.02 -18.70
N LYS A 139 -5.00 6.24 -18.37
CA LYS A 139 -4.27 7.49 -18.55
C LYS A 139 -3.82 8.05 -17.21
N ILE A 140 -2.62 8.63 -17.19
CA ILE A 140 -2.08 9.28 -16.00
C ILE A 140 -2.99 10.41 -15.53
N LYS A 141 -3.23 10.50 -14.23
CA LYS A 141 -4.04 11.55 -13.61
C LYS A 141 -3.51 11.93 -12.24
N TYR A 142 -3.11 13.17 -12.09
CA TYR A 142 -2.52 13.69 -10.83
C TYR A 142 -3.59 14.15 -9.83
N THR A 143 -4.76 14.54 -10.31
CA THR A 143 -5.84 15.16 -9.50
C THR A 143 -6.81 14.18 -8.85
N GLY A 144 -6.56 12.87 -9.04
CA GLY A 144 -7.51 11.83 -8.63
C GLY A 144 -8.76 11.76 -9.52
N HIS A 145 -9.67 10.84 -9.20
CA HIS A 145 -10.91 10.65 -9.95
C HIS A 145 -12.02 10.06 -9.07
N THR A 146 -13.26 10.33 -9.43
CA THR A 146 -14.43 9.75 -8.76
C THR A 146 -15.22 8.92 -9.76
N PHE A 147 -15.54 7.68 -9.36
CA PHE A 147 -16.40 6.79 -10.12
C PHE A 147 -17.69 6.52 -9.37
N ASN A 148 -18.82 6.54 -10.07
CA ASN A 148 -20.03 5.91 -9.59
C ASN A 148 -20.07 4.50 -10.19
N LEU A 149 -20.10 3.49 -9.35
CA LEU A 149 -20.07 2.10 -9.80
C LEU A 149 -21.12 1.27 -9.06
N THR A 150 -21.55 0.22 -9.73
CA THR A 150 -22.39 -0.83 -9.15
C THR A 150 -21.73 -2.19 -9.43
N TRP A 151 -21.94 -3.15 -8.54
CA TRP A 151 -21.53 -4.55 -8.69
C TRP A 151 -22.49 -5.46 -7.93
N ILE A 152 -22.52 -6.73 -8.28
CA ILE A 152 -23.26 -7.73 -7.51
C ILE A 152 -22.30 -8.38 -6.52
N ASN A 153 -22.67 -8.37 -5.24
CA ASN A 153 -21.83 -8.94 -4.18
C ASN A 153 -22.01 -10.47 -4.08
N LYS A 154 -21.24 -11.12 -3.17
CA LYS A 154 -21.23 -12.56 -2.95
C LYS A 154 -22.59 -13.17 -2.61
N VAL A 155 -23.51 -12.40 -2.03
CA VAL A 155 -24.87 -12.85 -1.70
C VAL A 155 -25.91 -12.48 -2.77
N GLY A 156 -25.47 -11.97 -3.91
CA GLY A 156 -26.33 -11.66 -5.06
C GLY A 156 -27.03 -10.31 -5.00
N LEU A 157 -26.69 -9.44 -4.06
CA LEU A 157 -27.27 -8.10 -3.94
C LEU A 157 -26.47 -7.09 -4.76
N GLU A 158 -27.17 -6.23 -5.48
CA GLU A 158 -26.55 -5.08 -6.11
C GLU A 158 -26.04 -4.09 -5.04
N ARG A 159 -24.80 -3.68 -5.18
CA ARG A 159 -24.16 -2.65 -4.37
C ARG A 159 -23.79 -1.47 -5.24
N SER A 160 -23.86 -0.29 -4.65
CA SER A 160 -23.40 0.94 -5.29
C SER A 160 -22.36 1.64 -4.44
N LEU A 161 -21.42 2.31 -5.09
CA LEU A 161 -20.36 3.04 -4.41
C LEU A 161 -19.92 4.24 -5.25
N ARG A 162 -19.67 5.33 -4.57
CA ARG A 162 -18.91 6.46 -5.10
C ARG A 162 -17.44 6.27 -4.76
N TYR A 163 -16.73 5.47 -5.60
CA TYR A 163 -15.32 5.19 -5.41
C TYR A 163 -14.47 6.43 -5.72
N ARG A 164 -13.48 6.70 -4.86
CA ARG A 164 -12.58 7.86 -5.00
C ARG A 164 -11.14 7.39 -5.17
N ALA A 165 -10.61 7.50 -6.38
CA ALA A 165 -9.18 7.37 -6.62
C ALA A 165 -8.46 8.60 -6.06
N PRO A 166 -7.44 8.44 -5.18
CA PRO A 166 -6.74 9.57 -4.56
C PRO A 166 -5.91 10.37 -5.57
N ASN A 167 -5.65 11.63 -5.23
CA ASN A 167 -4.67 12.43 -5.92
C ASN A 167 -3.23 12.08 -5.44
N VAL A 168 -2.21 12.58 -6.14
CA VAL A 168 -0.79 12.29 -5.84
C VAL A 168 -0.41 12.74 -4.41
N ASN A 169 -0.93 13.86 -3.92
CA ASN A 169 -0.63 14.32 -2.56
C ASN A 169 -1.22 13.40 -1.49
N GLN A 170 -2.40 12.84 -1.75
CA GLN A 170 -3.03 11.86 -0.85
C GLN A 170 -2.28 10.52 -0.79
N CYS A 171 -1.45 10.20 -1.80
CA CYS A 171 -0.57 9.02 -1.73
C CYS A 171 0.44 9.15 -0.58
N LYS A 172 0.93 10.36 -0.30
CA LYS A 172 1.88 10.61 0.78
C LYS A 172 1.33 10.19 2.14
N THR A 173 0.06 10.46 2.42
CA THR A 173 -0.57 10.13 3.71
C THR A 173 -0.33 8.67 4.14
N CYS A 174 -0.35 7.72 3.20
CA CYS A 174 -0.12 6.30 3.48
C CYS A 174 1.33 5.84 3.21
N HIS A 175 2.04 6.52 2.32
CA HIS A 175 3.33 6.08 1.80
C HIS A 175 4.53 6.87 2.30
N GLU A 176 4.32 7.96 3.07
CA GLU A 176 5.42 8.76 3.60
C GLU A 176 5.94 8.21 4.94
N VAL A 177 7.25 8.10 5.04
CA VAL A 177 7.96 7.72 6.25
C VAL A 177 9.23 8.55 6.32
N ASN A 178 9.38 9.41 7.35
CA ASN A 178 10.49 10.34 7.49
C ASN A 178 10.69 11.17 6.21
N ASP A 179 9.62 11.83 5.74
CA ASP A 179 9.57 12.71 4.56
C ASP A 179 9.96 12.04 3.23
N LYS A 180 9.96 10.70 3.19
CA LYS A 180 10.28 9.93 1.99
C LYS A 180 9.15 8.98 1.63
N ILE A 181 8.79 8.93 0.35
CA ILE A 181 7.82 7.95 -0.14
C ILE A 181 8.42 6.55 -0.03
N LYS A 182 7.69 5.65 0.63
CA LYS A 182 8.04 4.23 0.77
C LYS A 182 6.83 3.33 0.48
N PRO A 183 7.01 2.22 -0.23
CA PRO A 183 5.96 1.20 -0.35
C PRO A 183 5.63 0.59 1.01
N ILE A 184 4.37 0.20 1.20
CA ILE A 184 3.93 -0.55 2.39
C ILE A 184 4.41 -2.02 2.32
N GLY A 185 4.54 -2.55 1.13
CA GLY A 185 5.05 -3.88 0.79
C GLY A 185 5.28 -3.97 -0.71
N PRO A 186 5.71 -5.15 -1.24
CA PRO A 186 5.82 -6.45 -0.58
C PRO A 186 6.98 -6.57 0.42
N LYS A 187 6.78 -7.37 1.46
CA LYS A 187 7.74 -7.65 2.53
C LYS A 187 7.62 -9.10 3.00
N GLY A 188 8.66 -9.68 3.60
CA GLY A 188 8.73 -11.10 3.92
C GLY A 188 7.53 -11.60 4.73
N ARG A 189 7.16 -10.90 5.80
CA ARG A 189 6.06 -11.30 6.69
C ARG A 189 4.66 -11.29 6.05
N ASN A 190 4.46 -10.67 4.91
CA ASN A 190 3.17 -10.71 4.22
C ASN A 190 3.19 -11.41 2.85
N MET A 191 4.38 -11.86 2.42
CA MET A 191 4.60 -12.57 1.15
C MET A 191 4.79 -14.09 1.31
N ASN A 192 5.02 -14.58 2.54
CA ASN A 192 5.25 -16.00 2.79
C ASN A 192 3.94 -16.80 2.74
N VAL A 193 3.26 -16.79 1.60
CA VAL A 193 1.99 -17.49 1.34
C VAL A 193 2.03 -18.15 -0.04
N ILE A 194 1.17 -19.15 -0.22
CA ILE A 194 1.02 -19.83 -1.51
C ILE A 194 0.32 -18.91 -2.51
N PHE A 195 0.82 -18.86 -3.74
CA PHE A 195 0.20 -18.19 -4.87
C PHE A 195 0.08 -19.18 -6.04
N ASP A 196 -0.98 -19.03 -6.82
CA ASP A 196 -1.26 -19.86 -8.00
C ASP A 196 -0.67 -19.14 -9.23
N TYR A 197 0.56 -19.53 -9.59
CA TYR A 197 1.23 -19.06 -10.80
C TYR A 197 0.81 -19.92 -12.01
N SER A 198 1.11 -19.48 -13.21
CA SER A 198 0.84 -20.25 -14.43
C SER A 198 1.48 -21.64 -14.42
N GLU A 199 2.63 -21.78 -13.74
CA GLU A 199 3.37 -23.04 -13.61
C GLU A 199 2.92 -23.89 -12.41
N GLY A 200 1.96 -23.42 -11.60
CA GLY A 200 1.43 -24.14 -10.44
C GLY A 200 1.44 -23.34 -9.14
N LYS A 201 1.12 -24.02 -8.05
CA LYS A 201 1.02 -23.41 -6.71
C LYS A 201 2.35 -23.46 -5.98
N PHE A 202 2.91 -22.30 -5.68
CA PHE A 202 4.20 -22.17 -4.99
C PHE A 202 4.12 -21.18 -3.84
N ASN A 203 4.99 -21.38 -2.83
CA ASN A 203 5.28 -20.32 -1.88
C ASN A 203 5.96 -19.15 -2.62
N GLN A 204 5.43 -17.95 -2.49
CA GLN A 204 5.86 -16.81 -3.29
C GLN A 204 7.33 -16.44 -3.07
N ILE A 205 7.82 -16.49 -1.82
CA ILE A 205 9.20 -16.15 -1.50
C ILE A 205 10.14 -17.16 -2.18
N LYS A 206 9.83 -18.46 -2.09
CA LYS A 206 10.63 -19.52 -2.74
C LYS A 206 10.52 -19.47 -4.26
N TYR A 207 9.36 -19.14 -4.79
CA TYR A 207 9.18 -18.95 -6.23
C TYR A 207 10.03 -17.79 -6.76
N TRP A 208 10.03 -16.63 -6.07
CA TRP A 208 10.86 -15.49 -6.45
C TRP A 208 12.36 -15.79 -6.30
N GLU A 209 12.77 -16.56 -5.28
CA GLU A 209 14.14 -17.06 -5.12
C GLU A 209 14.57 -17.91 -6.33
N ASN A 210 13.78 -18.91 -6.68
CA ASN A 210 14.05 -19.81 -7.80
C ASN A 210 14.10 -19.11 -9.15
N LYS A 211 13.32 -18.03 -9.32
CA LYS A 211 13.38 -17.16 -10.51
C LYS A 211 14.56 -16.17 -10.47
N GLY A 212 15.37 -16.15 -9.42
CA GLY A 212 16.48 -15.22 -9.26
C GLY A 212 16.07 -13.76 -8.99
N LEU A 213 14.79 -13.54 -8.63
CA LEU A 213 14.21 -12.20 -8.40
C LEU A 213 14.35 -11.72 -6.96
N LEU A 214 14.61 -12.63 -6.01
CA LEU A 214 14.77 -12.32 -4.59
C LEU A 214 15.98 -13.04 -4.03
N LYS A 215 16.83 -12.32 -3.29
CA LYS A 215 18.06 -12.84 -2.66
C LYS A 215 18.11 -12.52 -1.16
N ASN A 216 19.11 -13.08 -0.49
CA ASN A 216 19.36 -12.89 0.95
C ASN A 216 18.19 -13.33 1.82
N ILE A 217 17.53 -14.42 1.41
CA ILE A 217 16.44 -15.04 2.13
C ILE A 217 17.03 -15.90 3.25
N PRO A 218 16.51 -15.80 4.50
CA PRO A 218 16.98 -16.65 5.59
C PRO A 218 16.63 -18.13 5.33
N ASN A 219 17.48 -19.04 5.79
CA ASN A 219 17.26 -20.49 5.65
C ASN A 219 15.92 -20.92 6.24
N ASN A 220 15.56 -20.37 7.40
CA ASN A 220 14.26 -20.57 8.02
C ASN A 220 13.41 -19.30 7.86
N LEU A 221 12.36 -19.40 7.07
CA LEU A 221 11.38 -18.34 6.97
C LEU A 221 10.59 -18.28 8.28
N ASN A 222 10.53 -17.10 8.88
CA ASN A 222 9.65 -16.88 10.02
C ASN A 222 8.19 -17.16 9.62
N SER A 223 7.39 -17.60 10.59
CA SER A 223 5.96 -17.78 10.39
C SER A 223 5.29 -16.47 9.94
N ASN A 224 4.26 -16.59 9.14
CA ASN A 224 3.43 -15.44 8.81
C ASN A 224 2.70 -14.92 10.04
N PRO A 225 2.37 -13.63 10.07
CA PRO A 225 1.34 -13.14 10.96
C PRO A 225 0.03 -13.90 10.75
N ALA A 226 -0.77 -13.99 11.79
CA ALA A 226 -2.11 -14.57 11.69
C ALA A 226 -2.91 -13.94 10.55
N ILE A 227 -3.71 -14.73 9.86
CA ILE A 227 -4.68 -14.24 8.89
C ILE A 227 -5.88 -13.69 9.67
N TRP A 228 -6.17 -12.41 9.51
CA TRP A 228 -7.13 -11.68 10.35
C TRP A 228 -8.55 -12.29 10.35
N ASP A 229 -9.00 -12.85 9.25
CA ASP A 229 -10.32 -13.47 9.09
C ASP A 229 -10.34 -14.99 9.31
N ASN A 230 -9.21 -15.60 9.62
CA ASN A 230 -9.10 -17.02 9.90
C ASN A 230 -9.29 -17.31 11.40
N LYS A 231 -10.43 -17.94 11.74
CA LYS A 231 -10.83 -18.25 13.13
C LYS A 231 -9.91 -19.25 13.86
N ASN A 232 -9.00 -19.93 13.16
CA ASN A 232 -8.03 -20.83 13.79
C ASN A 232 -6.92 -20.10 14.55
N TYR A 233 -6.79 -18.77 14.36
CA TYR A 233 -5.85 -17.95 15.12
C TYR A 233 -6.54 -17.28 16.31
N HIS A 234 -5.77 -17.05 17.39
CA HIS A 234 -6.25 -16.33 18.55
C HIS A 234 -6.72 -14.92 18.19
N ILE A 235 -7.76 -14.43 18.89
CA ILE A 235 -8.37 -13.13 18.57
C ILE A 235 -7.37 -11.97 18.60
N ASN A 236 -6.45 -11.97 19.57
CA ASN A 236 -5.39 -10.96 19.67
C ASN A 236 -4.52 -10.93 18.40
N ASP A 237 -4.09 -12.09 17.91
CA ASP A 237 -3.21 -12.17 16.76
C ASP A 237 -3.93 -11.74 15.47
N ARG A 238 -5.22 -12.06 15.36
CA ARG A 238 -6.09 -11.64 14.26
C ARG A 238 -6.29 -10.12 14.26
N ALA A 239 -6.66 -9.54 15.39
CA ALA A 239 -6.85 -8.11 15.56
C ALA A 239 -5.55 -7.34 15.28
N ARG A 240 -4.41 -7.77 15.86
CA ARG A 240 -3.10 -7.17 15.63
C ARG A 240 -2.66 -7.24 14.17
N SER A 241 -2.91 -8.36 13.49
CA SER A 241 -2.62 -8.51 12.07
C SER A 241 -3.48 -7.61 11.19
N TYR A 242 -4.75 -7.43 11.56
CA TYR A 242 -5.65 -6.49 10.88
C TYR A 242 -5.19 -5.04 11.04
N LEU A 243 -4.87 -4.64 12.29
CA LEU A 243 -4.40 -3.29 12.60
C LEU A 243 -3.06 -2.97 11.94
N ASP A 244 -2.13 -3.92 11.91
CA ASP A 244 -0.87 -3.77 11.16
C ASP A 244 -1.09 -3.55 9.67
N ALA A 245 -1.98 -4.31 9.06
CA ALA A 245 -2.24 -4.23 7.64
C ALA A 245 -2.97 -2.94 7.22
N ASN A 246 -3.88 -2.44 8.08
CA ASN A 246 -4.80 -1.36 7.74
C ASN A 246 -4.45 -0.01 8.35
N CYS A 247 -3.65 0.02 9.44
CA CYS A 247 -3.42 1.24 10.22
C CYS A 247 -1.94 1.57 10.44
N ALA A 248 -1.07 0.54 10.61
CA ALA A 248 0.33 0.76 10.99
C ALA A 248 1.16 1.54 9.95
N HIS A 249 0.75 1.59 8.70
CA HIS A 249 1.48 2.36 7.68
C HIS A 249 1.44 3.88 7.96
N CYS A 250 0.42 4.38 8.66
CA CYS A 250 0.33 5.75 9.18
C CYS A 250 0.69 5.80 10.68
N HIS A 251 0.16 4.87 11.49
CA HIS A 251 0.33 4.80 12.93
C HIS A 251 1.61 4.02 13.31
N ARG A 252 2.76 4.64 13.09
CA ARG A 252 4.11 4.17 13.41
C ARG A 252 5.07 5.34 13.54
N VAL A 253 6.26 5.10 14.07
CA VAL A 253 7.33 6.12 14.08
C VAL A 253 7.64 6.59 12.66
N GLY A 254 7.65 7.90 12.47
CA GLY A 254 7.92 8.55 11.17
C GLY A 254 6.80 8.42 10.14
N GLY A 255 5.66 7.81 10.47
CA GLY A 255 4.46 7.80 9.64
C GLY A 255 3.64 9.08 9.78
N SER A 256 2.66 9.31 8.91
CA SER A 256 1.84 10.52 8.89
C SER A 256 1.06 10.79 10.20
N ALA A 257 0.76 9.74 10.97
CA ALA A 257 0.11 9.83 12.28
C ALA A 257 1.08 9.62 13.46
N SER A 258 2.39 9.75 13.25
CA SER A 258 3.41 9.50 14.29
C SER A 258 3.28 10.41 15.51
N ASN A 259 2.78 11.64 15.33
CA ASN A 259 2.54 12.60 16.43
C ASN A 259 1.46 12.14 17.43
N SER A 260 0.62 11.18 17.05
CA SER A 260 -0.37 10.61 17.97
C SER A 260 0.26 9.78 19.09
N GLY A 261 1.50 9.30 18.91
CA GLY A 261 2.14 8.33 19.80
C GLY A 261 1.32 7.04 19.96
N PHE A 262 0.46 6.73 18.98
CA PHE A 262 -0.37 5.53 18.89
C PHE A 262 0.13 4.72 17.70
N TYR A 263 0.78 3.58 17.98
CA TYR A 263 1.46 2.77 16.97
C TYR A 263 0.91 1.35 16.92
N LEU A 264 0.69 0.86 15.70
CA LEU A 264 -0.04 -0.38 15.45
C LEU A 264 0.77 -1.42 14.68
N ASP A 265 2.08 -1.21 14.55
CA ASP A 265 2.98 -2.21 13.98
C ASP A 265 2.94 -3.49 14.84
N LEU A 266 3.03 -4.66 14.21
CA LEU A 266 3.00 -5.96 14.90
C LEU A 266 4.09 -6.12 15.98
N LYS A 267 5.20 -5.40 15.87
CA LYS A 267 6.29 -5.42 16.84
C LYS A 267 6.00 -4.61 18.11
N GLU A 268 5.08 -3.67 18.03
CA GLU A 268 4.73 -2.85 19.17
C GLU A 268 4.12 -3.74 20.28
N LYS A 269 4.65 -3.60 21.50
CA LYS A 269 4.22 -4.40 22.65
C LYS A 269 3.86 -3.52 23.86
N ASP A 270 4.28 -2.23 23.84
CA ASP A 270 3.95 -1.33 24.94
C ASP A 270 2.45 -1.01 24.91
N PRO A 271 1.71 -1.32 25.99
CA PRO A 271 0.26 -1.13 26.03
C PRO A 271 -0.18 0.31 25.76
N VAL A 272 0.53 1.29 26.30
CA VAL A 272 0.18 2.71 26.14
C VAL A 272 0.41 3.15 24.70
N THR A 273 1.51 2.74 24.09
CA THR A 273 1.80 3.01 22.68
C THR A 273 0.80 2.32 21.75
N LEU A 274 0.30 1.13 22.12
CA LEU A 274 -0.80 0.45 21.45
C LEU A 274 -2.16 1.12 21.64
N GLY A 275 -2.25 2.16 22.47
CA GLY A 275 -3.48 2.91 22.69
C GLY A 275 -4.30 2.47 23.90
N ILE A 276 -3.85 1.45 24.65
CA ILE A 276 -4.56 0.95 25.84
C ILE A 276 -4.49 2.00 26.93
N LEU A 277 -5.67 2.44 27.43
CA LEU A 277 -5.86 3.52 28.38
C LEU A 277 -5.18 4.83 28.01
N LYS A 278 -4.83 5.00 26.74
CA LYS A 278 -4.22 6.21 26.20
C LYS A 278 -5.31 7.22 25.80
N THR A 279 -5.19 8.45 26.27
CA THR A 279 -6.02 9.56 25.79
C THR A 279 -5.52 10.03 24.41
N PRO A 280 -6.42 10.43 23.48
CA PRO A 280 -5.99 10.94 22.19
C PRO A 280 -5.32 12.30 22.32
N VAL A 281 -4.30 12.57 21.50
CA VAL A 281 -3.60 13.86 21.50
C VAL A 281 -4.44 14.96 20.85
N ALA A 282 -5.08 14.65 19.72
CA ALA A 282 -5.85 15.63 18.93
C ALA A 282 -6.91 14.95 18.08
N ALA A 283 -7.91 14.31 18.71
CA ALA A 283 -8.97 13.62 17.96
C ALA A 283 -10.15 14.53 17.57
N GLY A 284 -10.31 15.70 18.21
CA GLY A 284 -11.43 16.59 17.97
C GLY A 284 -12.77 15.85 18.09
N ARG A 285 -13.69 16.06 17.15
CA ARG A 285 -14.97 15.33 17.10
C ARG A 285 -14.79 13.83 16.81
N GLY A 286 -13.65 13.42 16.31
CA GLY A 286 -13.30 12.00 16.11
C GLY A 286 -13.13 11.22 17.41
N SER A 287 -13.09 11.89 18.58
CA SER A 287 -13.14 11.22 19.88
C SER A 287 -14.54 10.69 20.22
N GLY A 288 -15.60 11.24 19.64
CA GLY A 288 -16.98 10.91 20.00
C GLY A 288 -17.32 11.20 21.46
N GLY A 289 -16.54 12.07 22.15
CA GLY A 289 -16.65 12.30 23.60
C GLY A 289 -16.04 11.19 24.47
N LEU A 290 -15.44 10.17 23.87
CA LEU A 290 -14.80 9.05 24.54
C LEU A 290 -13.41 9.45 25.07
N LYS A 291 -12.97 8.79 26.15
CA LYS A 291 -11.76 9.16 26.88
C LYS A 291 -10.51 8.48 26.34
N TYR A 292 -10.60 7.19 25.99
CA TYR A 292 -9.42 6.37 25.66
C TYR A 292 -9.45 5.90 24.20
N ILE A 293 -8.28 5.75 23.60
CA ILE A 293 -8.14 5.15 22.27
C ILE A 293 -8.63 3.71 22.29
N ILE A 294 -8.18 2.94 23.29
CA ILE A 294 -8.69 1.59 23.63
C ILE A 294 -8.99 1.58 25.12
N ASN A 295 -10.23 1.29 25.47
CA ASN A 295 -10.68 1.07 26.84
C ASN A 295 -10.83 -0.45 27.05
N PRO A 296 -9.93 -1.13 27.78
CA PRO A 296 -9.97 -2.57 28.00
C PRO A 296 -11.33 -3.02 28.53
N GLY A 297 -11.85 -4.15 28.01
CA GLY A 297 -13.15 -4.69 28.40
C GLY A 297 -14.37 -3.89 27.95
N LYS A 298 -14.17 -2.76 27.19
CA LYS A 298 -15.23 -1.81 26.85
C LYS A 298 -15.06 -1.28 25.42
N ALA A 299 -15.34 -2.10 24.46
CA ALA A 299 -15.13 -1.78 23.05
C ALA A 299 -15.96 -0.55 22.62
N GLU A 300 -17.20 -0.42 23.08
CA GLU A 300 -18.10 0.69 22.76
C GLU A 300 -17.64 2.04 23.37
N GLU A 301 -16.80 2.01 24.41
CA GLU A 301 -16.16 3.19 25.00
C GLU A 301 -14.76 3.46 24.37
N SER A 302 -14.41 2.78 23.27
CA SER A 302 -13.08 2.89 22.64
C SER A 302 -13.14 3.71 21.35
N ILE A 303 -12.32 4.77 21.29
CA ILE A 303 -12.23 5.67 20.13
C ILE A 303 -11.83 4.90 18.86
N LEU A 304 -10.96 3.89 18.98
CA LEU A 304 -10.56 3.05 17.86
C LEU A 304 -11.77 2.44 17.13
N LEU A 305 -12.66 1.75 17.89
CA LEU A 305 -13.84 1.11 17.32
C LEU A 305 -14.83 2.16 16.78
N TYR A 306 -15.09 3.23 17.54
CA TYR A 306 -15.96 4.33 17.14
C TYR A 306 -15.54 4.92 15.79
N ARG A 307 -14.25 5.16 15.57
CA ARG A 307 -13.73 5.70 14.32
C ARG A 307 -13.76 4.69 13.18
N MET A 308 -13.50 3.41 13.47
CA MET A 308 -13.59 2.34 12.46
C MET A 308 -15.03 2.13 11.98
N ASP A 309 -16.00 2.24 12.89
CA ASP A 309 -17.44 2.08 12.60
C ASP A 309 -18.12 3.36 12.10
N SER A 310 -17.35 4.36 11.68
CA SER A 310 -17.88 5.61 11.11
C SER A 310 -17.56 5.71 9.61
N ILE A 311 -18.45 6.36 8.86
CA ILE A 311 -18.24 6.83 7.48
C ILE A 311 -18.24 8.35 7.37
N ASP A 312 -18.37 9.07 8.50
CA ASP A 312 -18.25 10.53 8.54
C ASP A 312 -16.79 10.93 8.27
N PRO A 313 -16.50 11.74 7.23
CA PRO A 313 -15.12 12.12 6.87
C PRO A 313 -14.32 12.80 8.00
N GLY A 314 -14.99 13.43 8.98
CA GLY A 314 -14.30 14.06 10.12
C GLY A 314 -14.12 13.13 11.32
N VAL A 315 -14.61 11.89 11.25
CA VAL A 315 -14.57 10.90 12.32
C VAL A 315 -13.88 9.62 11.88
N MET A 316 -14.19 9.12 10.68
CA MET A 316 -13.76 7.81 10.22
C MET A 316 -12.24 7.61 10.22
N MET A 317 -11.79 6.38 10.49
CA MET A 317 -10.43 5.89 10.26
C MET A 317 -10.45 4.57 9.50
N PRO A 318 -9.59 4.41 8.46
CA PRO A 318 -8.72 5.42 7.82
C PRO A 318 -9.49 6.59 7.22
N GLU A 319 -8.87 7.77 7.20
CA GLU A 319 -9.47 9.01 6.65
C GLU A 319 -9.57 9.00 5.12
N LEU A 320 -8.74 8.18 4.47
CA LEU A 320 -8.63 8.08 3.02
C LEU A 320 -8.79 6.62 2.57
N SER A 321 -9.09 6.46 1.29
CA SER A 321 -9.15 5.17 0.60
C SER A 321 -10.29 4.25 1.04
N ARG A 322 -11.29 4.77 1.76
CA ARG A 322 -12.55 4.08 2.01
C ARG A 322 -13.74 5.05 2.09
N ASN A 323 -14.90 4.57 1.73
CA ASN A 323 -16.20 5.21 1.92
C ASN A 323 -17.20 4.24 2.58
N LEU A 324 -16.81 2.96 2.72
CA LEU A 324 -17.59 1.92 3.38
C LEU A 324 -16.92 1.47 4.67
N LYS A 325 -17.70 0.92 5.59
CA LYS A 325 -17.19 0.19 6.75
C LYS A 325 -16.68 -1.18 6.32
N HIS A 326 -15.63 -1.68 6.97
CA HIS A 326 -15.22 -3.07 6.85
C HIS A 326 -16.03 -3.92 7.83
N ALA A 327 -17.23 -4.29 7.42
CA ALA A 327 -18.22 -4.88 8.32
C ALA A 327 -17.72 -6.16 9.01
N GLU A 328 -16.87 -6.95 8.32
CA GLU A 328 -16.32 -8.21 8.85
C GLU A 328 -15.20 -8.01 9.87
N ALA A 329 -14.51 -6.87 9.82
CA ALA A 329 -13.40 -6.59 10.72
C ALA A 329 -13.82 -5.90 12.04
N ILE A 330 -14.91 -5.15 12.01
CA ILE A 330 -15.42 -4.43 13.21
C ILE A 330 -15.67 -5.41 14.37
N PRO A 331 -16.40 -6.52 14.21
CA PRO A 331 -16.61 -7.46 15.30
C PRO A 331 -15.32 -8.10 15.84
N ILE A 332 -14.30 -8.26 15.01
CA ILE A 332 -13.02 -8.82 15.44
C ILE A 332 -12.27 -7.84 16.36
N ILE A 333 -12.31 -6.55 16.05
CA ILE A 333 -11.70 -5.52 16.89
C ILE A 333 -12.53 -5.32 18.18
N GLU A 334 -13.84 -5.38 18.10
CA GLU A 334 -14.76 -5.34 19.24
C GLU A 334 -14.49 -6.50 20.21
N ASP A 335 -14.49 -7.74 19.71
CA ASP A 335 -14.20 -8.95 20.50
C ASP A 335 -12.80 -8.88 21.12
N TRP A 336 -11.82 -8.39 20.37
CA TRP A 336 -10.45 -8.23 20.89
C TRP A 336 -10.40 -7.25 22.05
N ILE A 337 -11.00 -6.06 21.91
CA ILE A 337 -10.99 -5.04 22.96
C ILE A 337 -11.72 -5.55 24.21
N ASN A 338 -12.86 -6.25 24.03
CA ASN A 338 -13.64 -6.79 25.15
C ASN A 338 -12.93 -7.93 25.90
N GLN A 339 -11.90 -8.53 25.31
CA GLN A 339 -11.06 -9.56 25.96
C GLN A 339 -9.74 -9.00 26.52
N LEU A 340 -9.50 -7.69 26.42
CA LEU A 340 -8.38 -7.05 27.11
C LEU A 340 -8.73 -6.82 28.60
N ASP A 341 -7.74 -7.07 29.46
CA ASP A 341 -7.80 -6.84 30.92
C ASP A 341 -7.35 -5.43 31.28
#